data_cd92e982b22ce2c9c3837e112075ccd7
#
_entry.id   cd92e982b22ce2c9c3837e112075ccd7
#
_cell.length_a   1.000
_cell.length_b   1.000
_cell.length_c   1.000
_cell.angle_alpha   90.00
_cell.angle_beta   90.00
_cell.angle_gamma   90.00
#
_symmetry.space_group_name_H-M   'P 1'
#
loop_
_entity.id
_entity.type
_entity.pdbx_description
1 polymer ?
#
loop_
_entity_poly.entity_id
_entity_poly.type
_entity_poly.pdbx_seq_one_letter_code
_entity_poly.pdbx_strand_id
1 'polypeptide(L)'
;LQAMKKKKQSVQEQTFKYKSKFESQFADTLNKKKIIFTYETLSVDYEITCTYKPDFILNNFIVETKGYFSKQDRRKHLAIKEKRPDLDIRFCFQNSRTKLSKAKNSISYAAWCTRHGFQYCDKFIPDSWYA
;
A
#
# COMPACT_ATOMS: atom_id res chain seq x y z
N LEU A 1 -33.56 -12.76 6.74
CA LEU A 1 -33.75 -14.16 7.11
C LEU A 1 -35.17 -14.63 6.84
N GLN A 2 -36.15 -13.81 7.21
CA GLN A 2 -37.54 -14.15 6.93
C GLN A 2 -37.81 -14.28 5.43
N ALA A 3 -37.27 -13.36 4.66
CA ALA A 3 -37.43 -13.40 3.21
C ALA A 3 -36.81 -14.66 2.60
N MET A 4 -35.71 -15.13 3.17
CA MET A 4 -35.05 -16.34 2.68
C MET A 4 -35.91 -17.57 2.91
N LYS A 5 -36.58 -17.64 4.05
CA LYS A 5 -37.48 -18.74 4.34
C LYS A 5 -38.62 -18.82 3.36
N LYS A 6 -39.15 -17.64 2.92
CA LYS A 6 -40.21 -17.61 1.98
C LYS A 6 -39.82 -18.03 0.57
N LYS A 7 -38.52 -17.96 0.26
CA LYS A 7 -37.98 -18.31 -1.04
C LYS A 7 -37.31 -19.64 -1.10
N LYS A 8 -37.63 -20.49 -0.20
CA LYS A 8 -36.94 -21.78 -0.05
C LYS A 8 -36.97 -22.66 -1.29
N GLN A 9 -37.95 -22.45 -2.16
CA GLN A 9 -38.11 -23.31 -3.32
C GLN A 9 -37.10 -23.06 -4.42
N SER A 10 -36.35 -21.96 -4.41
CA SER A 10 -35.50 -21.64 -5.55
C SER A 10 -34.14 -21.12 -5.16
N VAL A 11 -33.50 -21.80 -4.24
CA VAL A 11 -32.11 -21.47 -3.93
C VAL A 11 -31.24 -22.07 -5.00
N GLN A 12 -30.76 -21.19 -5.89
CA GLN A 12 -29.85 -21.60 -6.94
C GLN A 12 -28.42 -21.63 -6.39
N GLU A 13 -27.62 -22.48 -6.99
CA GLU A 13 -26.20 -22.50 -6.67
C GLU A 13 -25.59 -21.17 -7.00
N GLN A 14 -24.84 -20.62 -6.06
CA GLN A 14 -24.16 -19.33 -6.21
C GLN A 14 -22.75 -19.59 -6.71
N THR A 15 -22.37 -18.87 -7.77
CA THR A 15 -21.04 -18.98 -8.32
C THR A 15 -20.39 -17.61 -8.40
N PHE A 16 -19.11 -17.58 -8.04
CA PHE A 16 -18.29 -16.38 -8.06
C PHE A 16 -16.90 -16.77 -8.56
N LYS A 17 -16.12 -15.77 -8.88
CA LYS A 17 -14.73 -16.00 -9.25
C LYS A 17 -13.87 -15.98 -8.00
N TYR A 18 -13.60 -17.13 -7.45
CA TYR A 18 -12.85 -17.25 -6.20
C TYR A 18 -11.36 -17.08 -6.40
N LYS A 19 -10.68 -16.58 -5.39
CA LYS A 19 -9.25 -16.32 -5.45
C LYS A 19 -8.40 -17.54 -5.18
N SER A 20 -8.96 -18.54 -4.54
CA SER A 20 -8.24 -19.76 -4.22
C SER A 20 -9.12 -20.98 -4.38
N LYS A 21 -8.46 -22.13 -4.53
CA LYS A 21 -9.16 -23.42 -4.60
C LYS A 21 -9.90 -23.71 -3.29
N PHE A 22 -9.29 -23.35 -2.17
CA PHE A 22 -9.92 -23.55 -0.87
C PHE A 22 -11.21 -22.74 -0.72
N GLU A 23 -11.18 -21.48 -1.16
CA GLU A 23 -12.38 -20.66 -1.14
C GLU A 23 -13.50 -21.28 -1.99
N SER A 24 -13.13 -21.77 -3.17
CA SER A 24 -14.08 -22.45 -4.04
C SER A 24 -14.67 -23.69 -3.39
N GLN A 25 -13.85 -24.49 -2.75
CA GLN A 25 -14.31 -25.68 -2.02
C GLN A 25 -15.22 -25.32 -0.86
N PHE A 26 -14.90 -24.27 -0.14
CA PHE A 26 -15.76 -23.81 0.95
C PHE A 26 -17.11 -23.35 0.42
N ALA A 27 -17.11 -22.59 -0.67
CA ALA A 27 -18.34 -22.14 -1.30
C ALA A 27 -19.21 -23.33 -1.75
N ASP A 28 -18.58 -24.40 -2.23
CA ASP A 28 -19.30 -25.60 -2.60
C ASP A 28 -20.04 -26.20 -1.39
N THR A 29 -19.44 -26.18 -0.22
CA THR A 29 -20.10 -26.68 0.97
C THR A 29 -21.30 -25.84 1.35
N LEU A 30 -21.21 -24.52 1.17
CA LEU A 30 -22.33 -23.62 1.43
C LEU A 30 -23.45 -23.89 0.44
N ASN A 31 -23.13 -24.07 -0.83
CA ASN A 31 -24.12 -24.38 -1.85
C ASN A 31 -24.82 -25.70 -1.59
N LYS A 32 -24.08 -26.72 -1.19
CA LYS A 32 -24.66 -28.02 -0.87
C LYS A 32 -25.63 -27.94 0.29
N LYS A 33 -25.36 -27.09 1.25
CA LYS A 33 -26.24 -26.86 2.40
C LYS A 33 -27.31 -25.83 2.11
N LYS A 34 -27.35 -25.30 0.89
CA LYS A 34 -28.31 -24.28 0.47
C LYS A 34 -28.27 -23.04 1.33
N ILE A 35 -27.06 -22.66 1.75
CA ILE A 35 -26.84 -21.43 2.50
C ILE A 35 -26.56 -20.31 1.50
N ILE A 36 -27.32 -19.23 1.61
CA ILE A 36 -27.13 -18.06 0.74
C ILE A 36 -25.99 -17.22 1.29
N PHE A 37 -25.10 -16.83 0.41
CA PHE A 37 -23.92 -16.04 0.81
C PHE A 37 -23.55 -15.08 -0.30
N THR A 38 -22.74 -14.09 0.03
CA THR A 38 -22.07 -13.25 -0.94
C THR A 38 -20.57 -13.45 -0.78
N TYR A 39 -19.82 -13.07 -1.80
CA TYR A 39 -18.39 -13.23 -1.79
C TYR A 39 -17.72 -11.90 -2.09
N GLU A 40 -16.99 -11.37 -1.10
CA GLU A 40 -16.22 -10.13 -1.24
C GLU A 40 -17.03 -8.93 -1.73
N THR A 41 -18.29 -8.84 -1.30
CA THR A 41 -19.15 -7.71 -1.67
C THR A 41 -19.14 -6.60 -0.64
N LEU A 42 -18.70 -6.90 0.58
CA LEU A 42 -18.63 -5.93 1.66
C LEU A 42 -17.24 -5.30 1.71
N SER A 43 -17.18 -3.99 1.73
CA SER A 43 -15.94 -3.25 1.95
C SER A 43 -16.02 -2.53 3.28
N VAL A 44 -14.98 -2.68 4.09
CA VAL A 44 -14.91 -2.04 5.40
C VAL A 44 -13.58 -1.31 5.50
N ASP A 45 -13.63 -0.02 5.73
CA ASP A 45 -12.43 0.77 5.99
C ASP A 45 -11.96 0.53 7.41
N TYR A 46 -10.66 0.43 7.58
CA TYR A 46 -10.09 0.34 8.91
C TYR A 46 -8.72 0.99 8.94
N GLU A 47 -8.30 1.38 10.13
CA GLU A 47 -7.06 2.09 10.32
C GLU A 47 -6.12 1.28 11.22
N ILE A 48 -4.83 1.40 10.93
CA ILE A 48 -3.79 0.77 11.73
C ILE A 48 -2.80 1.86 12.14
N THR A 49 -2.49 1.91 13.42
CA THR A 49 -1.45 2.82 13.92
C THR A 49 -0.09 2.17 13.74
N CYS A 50 0.79 2.85 13.02
CA CYS A 50 2.16 2.38 12.77
C CYS A 50 3.16 3.34 13.40
N THR A 51 4.35 2.84 13.67
CA THR A 51 5.45 3.63 14.22
C THR A 51 6.54 3.78 13.16
N TYR A 52 7.05 5.00 12.99
CA TYR A 52 8.13 5.30 12.08
C TYR A 52 9.42 5.48 12.85
N LYS A 53 10.44 4.73 12.47
CA LYS A 53 11.78 4.86 13.03
C LYS A 53 12.71 5.29 11.91
N PRO A 54 13.16 6.55 11.92
CA PRO A 54 14.06 7.04 10.87
C PRO A 54 15.38 6.28 10.83
N ASP A 55 15.96 6.17 9.62
CA ASP A 55 17.27 5.56 9.47
C ASP A 55 18.35 6.38 10.16
N PHE A 56 18.45 7.65 9.77
CA PHE A 56 19.47 8.54 10.33
C PHE A 56 18.88 9.88 10.67
N ILE A 57 19.17 10.37 11.85
CA ILE A 57 18.77 11.70 12.27
C ILE A 57 20.05 12.55 12.31
N LEU A 58 20.10 13.55 11.44
CA LEU A 58 21.18 14.51 11.42
C LEU A 58 20.73 15.76 12.17
N ASN A 59 21.55 16.80 12.15
CA ASN A 59 21.32 17.97 12.98
C ASN A 59 19.86 18.48 12.94
N ASN A 60 19.37 18.80 11.76
CA ASN A 60 18.04 19.37 11.58
C ASN A 60 17.14 18.57 10.64
N PHE A 61 17.57 17.42 10.20
CA PHE A 61 16.80 16.65 9.23
C PHE A 61 17.08 15.17 9.36
N ILE A 62 16.20 14.41 8.72
CA ILE A 62 16.24 12.95 8.70
C ILE A 62 16.68 12.51 7.32
N VAL A 63 17.53 11.49 7.25
CA VAL A 63 17.91 10.88 5.97
C VAL A 63 17.45 9.43 5.97
N GLU A 64 16.67 9.10 4.94
CA GLU A 64 16.25 7.73 4.65
C GLU A 64 17.07 7.20 3.50
N THR A 65 17.74 6.08 3.72
CA THR A 65 18.56 5.47 2.67
C THR A 65 17.75 4.38 1.97
N LYS A 66 17.70 4.41 0.64
CA LYS A 66 16.91 3.47 -0.15
C LYS A 66 17.68 2.95 -1.35
N GLY A 67 17.84 1.64 -1.41
CA GLY A 67 18.23 0.98 -2.65
C GLY A 67 16.98 0.75 -3.48
N TYR A 68 16.00 0.06 -2.93
CA TYR A 68 14.69 -0.16 -3.55
C TYR A 68 13.66 0.69 -2.83
N PHE A 69 12.95 1.50 -3.59
CA PHE A 69 11.92 2.41 -3.06
C PHE A 69 10.55 1.88 -3.43
N SER A 70 9.99 1.04 -2.57
CA SER A 70 8.77 0.32 -2.84
C SER A 70 7.54 1.23 -2.80
N LYS A 71 6.44 0.72 -3.35
CA LYS A 71 5.15 1.39 -3.25
C LYS A 71 4.76 1.58 -1.78
N GLN A 72 5.05 0.58 -0.95
CA GLN A 72 4.79 0.65 0.48
C GLN A 72 5.58 1.77 1.14
N ASP A 73 6.87 1.89 0.79
CA ASP A 73 7.72 2.97 1.29
C ASP A 73 7.14 4.33 0.92
N ARG A 74 6.73 4.48 -0.32
CA ARG A 74 6.19 5.75 -0.82
C ARG A 74 4.91 6.14 -0.09
N ARG A 75 3.99 5.19 0.07
CA ARG A 75 2.74 5.42 0.79
C ARG A 75 3.00 5.79 2.25
N LYS A 76 3.93 5.08 2.88
CA LYS A 76 4.34 5.35 4.25
C LYS A 76 4.84 6.78 4.42
N HIS A 77 5.73 7.22 3.54
CA HIS A 77 6.31 8.55 3.67
C HIS A 77 5.33 9.67 3.33
N LEU A 78 4.38 9.42 2.45
CA LEU A 78 3.31 10.38 2.21
C LEU A 78 2.42 10.52 3.45
N ALA A 79 2.11 9.41 4.11
CA ALA A 79 1.31 9.42 5.33
C ALA A 79 2.05 10.14 6.48
N ILE A 80 3.35 9.88 6.61
CA ILE A 80 4.17 10.56 7.62
C ILE A 80 4.21 12.07 7.36
N LYS A 81 4.40 12.46 6.11
CA LYS A 81 4.46 13.87 5.74
C LYS A 81 3.16 14.60 6.06
N GLU A 82 2.04 13.94 5.83
CA GLU A 82 0.73 14.49 6.16
C GLU A 82 0.54 14.64 7.66
N LYS A 83 0.95 13.64 8.43
CA LYS A 83 0.79 13.62 9.88
C LYS A 83 1.77 14.57 10.58
N ARG A 84 3.01 14.64 10.08
CA ARG A 84 4.10 15.40 10.68
C ARG A 84 4.79 16.23 9.60
N PRO A 85 4.13 17.29 9.11
CA PRO A 85 4.74 18.13 8.07
C PRO A 85 5.95 18.91 8.56
N ASP A 86 6.16 18.96 9.88
CA ASP A 86 7.32 19.61 10.49
C ASP A 86 8.61 18.82 10.32
N LEU A 87 8.52 17.52 10.04
CA LEU A 87 9.73 16.70 9.88
C LEU A 87 10.33 16.92 8.49
N ASP A 88 11.63 17.23 8.48
CA ASP A 88 12.39 17.38 7.25
C ASP A 88 13.01 16.02 6.90
N ILE A 89 12.30 15.24 6.09
CA ILE A 89 12.73 13.92 5.68
C ILE A 89 13.30 14.01 4.27
N ARG A 90 14.52 13.54 4.10
CA ARG A 90 15.21 13.54 2.81
C ARG A 90 15.66 12.13 2.48
N PHE A 91 15.72 11.82 1.20
CA PHE A 91 16.10 10.49 0.73
C PHE A 91 17.50 10.48 0.17
N CYS A 92 18.24 9.43 0.48
CA CYS A 92 19.51 9.15 -0.17
C CYS A 92 19.36 7.82 -0.89
N PHE A 93 19.30 7.87 -2.22
CA PHE A 93 19.09 6.69 -3.03
C PHE A 93 20.42 6.12 -3.50
N GLN A 94 20.43 4.83 -3.73
CA GLN A 94 21.54 4.22 -4.44
C GLN A 94 21.57 4.71 -5.89
N ASN A 95 20.38 4.84 -6.50
CA ASN A 95 20.23 5.37 -7.86
C ASN A 95 18.86 6.00 -8.02
N SER A 96 18.78 7.33 -7.96
CA SER A 96 17.53 8.06 -8.03
C SER A 96 16.89 8.04 -9.43
N ARG A 97 17.63 7.59 -10.45
CA ARG A 97 17.10 7.46 -11.81
C ARG A 97 16.25 6.22 -11.98
N THR A 98 16.27 5.31 -11.01
CA THR A 98 15.48 4.11 -11.07
C THR A 98 14.00 4.44 -11.20
N LYS A 99 13.32 3.76 -12.10
CA LYS A 99 11.88 3.95 -12.30
C LYS A 99 11.09 3.26 -11.22
N LEU A 100 9.92 3.81 -10.90
CA LEU A 100 9.03 3.24 -9.89
C LEU A 100 8.49 1.88 -10.30
N SER A 101 8.32 1.67 -11.60
CA SER A 101 7.80 0.42 -12.12
C SER A 101 8.30 0.22 -13.55
N LYS A 102 7.97 -0.93 -14.13
CA LYS A 102 8.33 -1.25 -15.51
C LYS A 102 7.36 -0.62 -16.52
N ALA A 103 6.33 0.05 -16.07
CA ALA A 103 5.36 0.68 -16.96
C ALA A 103 6.04 1.76 -17.81
N LYS A 104 5.59 1.89 -19.05
CA LYS A 104 6.20 2.81 -20.00
C LYS A 104 6.23 4.25 -19.51
N ASN A 105 5.18 4.66 -18.80
CA ASN A 105 5.06 6.04 -18.32
C ASN A 105 5.52 6.21 -16.87
N SER A 106 6.23 5.24 -16.34
CA SER A 106 6.68 5.30 -14.96
C SER A 106 7.72 6.41 -14.78
N ILE A 107 7.61 7.13 -13.68
CA ILE A 107 8.56 8.16 -13.32
C ILE A 107 9.67 7.57 -12.45
N SER A 108 10.78 8.32 -12.32
CA SER A 108 11.90 7.92 -11.50
C SER A 108 11.66 8.22 -10.01
N TYR A 109 12.50 7.66 -9.14
CA TYR A 109 12.52 8.00 -7.73
C TYR A 109 12.72 9.51 -7.54
N ALA A 110 13.65 10.09 -8.32
CA ALA A 110 13.91 11.52 -8.27
C ALA A 110 12.68 12.34 -8.60
N ALA A 111 12.00 11.98 -9.68
CA ALA A 111 10.79 12.69 -10.10
C ALA A 111 9.67 12.57 -9.07
N TRP A 112 9.55 11.41 -8.44
CA TRP A 112 8.57 11.21 -7.38
C TRP A 112 8.86 12.14 -6.19
N CYS A 113 10.13 12.21 -5.78
CA CYS A 113 10.53 13.09 -4.69
C CYS A 113 10.24 14.54 -4.99
N THR A 114 10.57 14.99 -6.20
CA THR A 114 10.29 16.37 -6.63
C THR A 114 8.80 16.65 -6.61
N ARG A 115 8.00 15.72 -7.11
CA ARG A 115 6.54 15.87 -7.16
C ARG A 115 5.95 16.01 -5.76
N HIS A 116 6.48 15.27 -4.80
CA HIS A 116 5.91 15.23 -3.44
C HIS A 116 6.67 16.11 -2.44
N GLY A 117 7.61 16.90 -2.91
CA GLY A 117 8.30 17.88 -2.06
C GLY A 117 9.34 17.30 -1.13
N PHE A 118 10.00 16.22 -1.52
CA PHE A 118 11.10 15.64 -0.78
C PHE A 118 12.43 15.98 -1.44
N GLN A 119 13.41 16.39 -0.65
CA GLN A 119 14.77 16.51 -1.13
C GLN A 119 15.40 15.12 -1.22
N TYR A 120 16.32 14.94 -2.13
CA TYR A 120 17.01 13.69 -2.32
C TYR A 120 18.43 13.88 -2.82
N CYS A 121 19.22 12.85 -2.69
CA CYS A 121 20.58 12.79 -3.24
C CYS A 121 20.87 11.34 -3.63
N ASP A 122 22.01 11.14 -4.30
CA ASP A 122 22.46 9.81 -4.70
C ASP A 122 23.74 9.47 -3.94
N LYS A 123 23.75 8.30 -3.32
CA LYS A 123 24.88 7.67 -2.63
C LYS A 123 25.39 8.41 -1.40
N PHE A 124 25.65 9.69 -1.50
CA PHE A 124 26.20 10.49 -0.41
C PHE A 124 25.44 11.79 -0.28
N ILE A 125 25.31 12.27 0.95
CA ILE A 125 24.68 13.57 1.16
C ILE A 125 25.62 14.67 0.68
N PRO A 126 25.10 15.67 -0.03
CA PRO A 126 25.94 16.77 -0.50
C PRO A 126 26.35 17.68 0.65
N ASP A 127 27.52 18.31 0.50
CA ASP A 127 28.03 19.22 1.53
C ASP A 127 27.05 20.33 1.88
N SER A 128 26.24 20.76 0.91
CA SER A 128 25.27 21.83 1.11
C SER A 128 24.21 21.49 2.17
N TRP A 129 24.02 20.21 2.47
CA TRP A 129 23.01 19.81 3.46
C TRP A 129 23.50 20.03 4.89
N TYR A 130 24.79 20.08 5.11
CA TYR A 130 25.32 20.20 6.48
C TYR A 130 26.44 21.23 6.62
N ALA A 131 26.61 22.04 5.58
CA ALA A 131 27.63 23.10 5.59
C ALA A 131 27.24 24.29 6.47
#